data_135c473b3ae1b221ff3b7dddfbd0490e
#
_entry.id   135c473b3ae1b221ff3b7dddfbd0490e
#
_cell.length_a   1.000
_cell.length_b   1.000
_cell.length_c   1.000
_cell.angle_alpha   90.00
_cell.angle_beta   90.00
_cell.angle_gamma   90.00
#
_symmetry.space_group_name_H-M   'P 1'
#
loop_
_entity.id
_entity.type
_entity.pdbx_description
1 polymer ?
#
loop_
_entity_poly.entity_id
_entity_poly.type
_entity_poly.pdbx_seq_one_letter_code
_entity_poly.pdbx_strand_id
1 'polypeptide(L)'
;MSRQRNRTLIITEGNHEKNKLLKLILLAFPEIKISEDNIIMYESNIYNLYNKIINEYGEDWQEQDVDLPKCVAKWKNLTTKLEKINFTNVILIFDYERQDPDFSETTICEMQRYFSDINDVGQLYINYPMVESYLDIDLENIDDYEFRTFSADFSKGNEYKAIVRGNLVCNDVFCFRKLANRLEEMIRDKRACKIKCVS
;
A
#
# COMPACT_ATOMS: atom_id res chain seq x y z
N MET A 1 -6.69 -33.68 -6.10
CA MET A 1 -7.02 -32.39 -5.48
C MET A 1 -6.05 -31.34 -6.04
N SER A 2 -6.50 -30.46 -6.94
CA SER A 2 -5.68 -29.36 -7.45
C SER A 2 -5.43 -28.39 -6.28
N ARG A 3 -4.16 -28.14 -5.93
CA ARG A 3 -3.81 -27.06 -4.99
C ARG A 3 -4.41 -25.78 -5.54
N GLN A 4 -5.41 -25.24 -4.87
CA GLN A 4 -5.95 -23.92 -5.15
C GLN A 4 -4.77 -22.95 -5.02
N ARG A 5 -4.31 -22.39 -6.15
CA ARG A 5 -3.21 -21.43 -6.13
C ARG A 5 -3.74 -20.17 -5.44
N ASN A 6 -3.12 -19.78 -4.34
CA ASN A 6 -3.39 -18.48 -3.72
C ASN A 6 -3.25 -17.40 -4.79
N ARG A 7 -4.34 -16.69 -5.06
CA ARG A 7 -4.36 -15.60 -6.04
C ARG A 7 -4.49 -14.30 -5.30
N THR A 8 -3.48 -13.50 -5.38
CA THR A 8 -3.44 -12.18 -4.74
C THR A 8 -3.80 -11.11 -5.76
N LEU A 9 -4.77 -10.27 -5.42
CA LEU A 9 -5.05 -9.01 -6.10
C LEU A 9 -4.32 -7.90 -5.37
N ILE A 10 -3.60 -7.05 -6.10
CA ILE A 10 -3.02 -5.83 -5.56
C ILE A 10 -3.69 -4.64 -6.23
N ILE A 11 -4.19 -3.71 -5.42
CA ILE A 11 -4.78 -2.46 -5.85
C ILE A 11 -3.85 -1.34 -5.38
N THR A 12 -3.28 -0.59 -6.33
CA THR A 12 -2.37 0.52 -6.03
C THR A 12 -3.01 1.83 -6.44
N GLU A 13 -2.61 2.91 -5.76
CA GLU A 13 -3.04 4.25 -6.13
C GLU A 13 -2.67 4.57 -7.58
N GLY A 14 -1.40 4.39 -7.94
CA GLY A 14 -0.94 4.79 -9.25
C GLY A 14 0.26 4.02 -9.79
N ASN A 15 0.94 4.69 -10.72
CA ASN A 15 2.00 4.10 -11.52
C ASN A 15 3.31 3.90 -10.74
N HIS A 16 3.57 4.74 -9.72
CA HIS A 16 4.80 4.65 -8.92
C HIS A 16 4.82 3.39 -8.07
N GLU A 17 3.71 3.06 -7.39
CA GLU A 17 3.58 1.83 -6.61
C GLU A 17 3.77 0.62 -7.51
N LYS A 18 3.06 0.57 -8.64
CA LYS A 18 3.09 -0.57 -9.56
C LYS A 18 4.45 -0.76 -10.22
N ASN A 19 4.97 0.28 -10.89
CA ASN A 19 6.10 0.13 -11.80
C ASN A 19 7.46 0.36 -11.13
N LYS A 20 7.49 0.90 -9.91
CA LYS A 20 8.73 1.08 -9.15
C LYS A 20 8.75 0.20 -7.91
N LEU A 21 7.93 0.51 -6.90
CA LEU A 21 7.98 -0.20 -5.63
C LEU A 21 7.66 -1.69 -5.77
N LEU A 22 6.51 -2.05 -6.31
CA LEU A 22 6.13 -3.46 -6.48
C LEU A 22 7.07 -4.22 -7.42
N LYS A 23 7.55 -3.57 -8.47
CA LYS A 23 8.55 -4.18 -9.37
C LYS A 23 9.84 -4.50 -8.61
N LEU A 24 10.34 -3.60 -7.75
CA LEU A 24 11.50 -3.85 -6.91
C LEU A 24 11.24 -4.99 -5.93
N ILE A 25 10.06 -5.02 -5.28
CA ILE A 25 9.65 -6.09 -4.37
C ILE A 25 9.67 -7.44 -5.09
N LEU A 26 9.04 -7.55 -6.25
CA LEU A 26 8.95 -8.81 -7.00
C LEU A 26 10.31 -9.27 -7.54
N LEU A 27 11.21 -8.35 -7.89
CA LEU A 27 12.58 -8.67 -8.27
C LEU A 27 13.45 -9.08 -7.08
N ALA A 28 13.27 -8.42 -5.93
CA ALA A 28 14.02 -8.74 -4.71
C ALA A 28 13.56 -10.06 -4.06
N PHE A 29 12.28 -10.42 -4.21
CA PHE A 29 11.66 -11.59 -3.59
C PHE A 29 10.94 -12.45 -4.66
N PRO A 30 11.69 -13.17 -5.49
CA PRO A 30 11.11 -13.96 -6.60
C PRO A 30 10.21 -15.12 -6.14
N GLU A 31 10.24 -15.46 -4.85
CA GLU A 31 9.31 -16.39 -4.22
C GLU A 31 7.88 -15.84 -4.13
N ILE A 32 7.70 -14.52 -4.17
CA ILE A 32 6.39 -13.86 -4.23
C ILE A 32 5.85 -14.00 -5.66
N LYS A 33 4.98 -14.97 -5.87
CA LYS A 33 4.41 -15.26 -7.20
C LYS A 33 3.11 -14.50 -7.43
N ILE A 34 3.21 -13.22 -7.74
CA ILE A 34 2.09 -12.38 -8.13
C ILE A 34 2.18 -12.10 -9.62
N SER A 35 1.09 -12.35 -10.35
CA SER A 35 0.99 -11.97 -11.77
C SER A 35 0.82 -10.46 -11.89
N GLU A 36 1.53 -9.83 -12.82
CA GLU A 36 1.34 -8.40 -13.16
C GLU A 36 -0.11 -8.08 -13.55
N ASP A 37 -0.81 -9.04 -14.13
CA ASP A 37 -2.24 -8.92 -14.46
C ASP A 37 -3.15 -8.77 -13.25
N ASN A 38 -2.69 -9.16 -12.07
CA ASN A 38 -3.40 -9.03 -10.80
C ASN A 38 -3.01 -7.75 -10.04
N ILE A 39 -2.24 -6.85 -10.65
CA ILE A 39 -1.88 -5.55 -10.09
C ILE A 39 -2.69 -4.48 -10.83
N ILE A 40 -3.66 -3.92 -10.17
CA ILE A 40 -4.59 -2.93 -10.71
C ILE A 40 -4.20 -1.54 -10.21
N MET A 41 -3.98 -0.61 -11.11
CA MET A 41 -3.86 0.80 -10.78
C MET A 41 -5.27 1.39 -10.63
N TYR A 42 -5.54 1.92 -9.45
CA TYR A 42 -6.83 2.55 -9.17
C TYR A 42 -6.95 3.92 -9.83
N GLU A 43 -5.81 4.61 -10.00
CA GLU A 43 -5.67 5.93 -10.64
C GLU A 43 -6.43 7.03 -9.92
N SER A 44 -6.56 6.90 -8.61
CA SER A 44 -7.11 7.89 -7.72
C SER A 44 -6.69 7.56 -6.28
N ASN A 45 -6.89 8.50 -5.36
CA ASN A 45 -6.48 8.38 -3.97
C ASN A 45 -7.44 7.53 -3.11
N ILE A 46 -7.05 7.32 -1.86
CA ILE A 46 -7.82 6.54 -0.89
C ILE A 46 -9.17 7.18 -0.55
N TYR A 47 -9.29 8.51 -0.57
CA TYR A 47 -10.52 9.22 -0.24
C TYR A 47 -11.57 9.02 -1.34
N ASN A 48 -11.14 9.00 -2.60
CA ASN A 48 -12.02 8.64 -3.71
C ASN A 48 -12.48 7.18 -3.61
N LEU A 49 -11.60 6.26 -3.21
CA LEU A 49 -11.97 4.87 -2.95
C LEU A 49 -13.02 4.78 -1.84
N TYR A 50 -12.81 5.47 -0.72
CA TYR A 50 -13.75 5.54 0.39
C TYR A 50 -15.12 6.05 -0.05
N ASN A 51 -15.15 7.18 -0.77
CA ASN A 51 -16.39 7.76 -1.28
C ASN A 51 -17.15 6.81 -2.23
N LYS A 52 -16.42 6.06 -3.06
CA LYS A 52 -17.05 5.04 -3.92
C LYS A 52 -17.63 3.86 -3.14
N ILE A 53 -16.97 3.43 -2.09
CA ILE A 53 -17.47 2.37 -1.20
C ILE A 53 -18.78 2.85 -0.53
N ILE A 54 -18.79 4.05 0.04
CA ILE A 54 -19.99 4.62 0.64
C ILE A 54 -21.13 4.74 -0.38
N ASN A 55 -20.84 5.19 -1.59
CA ASN A 55 -21.85 5.31 -2.64
C ASN A 55 -22.43 3.96 -3.08
N GLU A 56 -21.67 2.87 -3.00
CA GLU A 56 -22.12 1.53 -3.39
C GLU A 56 -22.84 0.80 -2.25
N TYR A 57 -22.37 0.96 -0.99
CA TYR A 57 -22.81 0.19 0.18
C TYR A 57 -23.57 1.02 1.23
N GLY A 58 -23.55 2.35 1.16
CA GLY A 58 -24.15 3.25 2.15
C GLY A 58 -23.19 3.62 3.29
N GLU A 59 -23.69 4.41 4.25
CA GLU A 59 -22.91 4.90 5.38
C GLU A 59 -22.47 3.77 6.35
N ASP A 60 -23.24 2.70 6.42
CA ASP A 60 -23.01 1.49 7.24
C ASP A 60 -22.18 0.43 6.49
N TRP A 61 -21.41 0.84 5.49
CA TRP A 61 -20.58 -0.05 4.67
C TRP A 61 -19.64 -0.96 5.50
N GLN A 62 -19.24 -0.52 6.70
CA GLN A 62 -18.35 -1.29 7.59
C GLN A 62 -19.04 -2.52 8.20
N GLU A 63 -20.38 -2.55 8.20
CA GLU A 63 -21.18 -3.70 8.65
C GLU A 63 -21.51 -4.67 7.51
N GLN A 64 -21.03 -4.37 6.30
CA GLN A 64 -21.33 -5.14 5.09
C GLN A 64 -20.10 -5.88 4.58
N ASP A 65 -20.33 -6.95 3.83
CA ASP A 65 -19.28 -7.70 3.16
C ASP A 65 -18.92 -7.02 1.83
N VAL A 66 -17.92 -6.16 1.86
CA VAL A 66 -17.48 -5.39 0.69
C VAL A 66 -16.65 -6.27 -0.24
N ASP A 67 -17.24 -6.74 -1.34
CA ASP A 67 -16.52 -7.44 -2.41
C ASP A 67 -15.68 -6.45 -3.24
N LEU A 68 -14.55 -6.03 -2.69
CA LEU A 68 -13.69 -5.02 -3.31
C LEU A 68 -13.18 -5.43 -4.70
N PRO A 69 -12.74 -6.68 -4.97
CA PRO A 69 -12.38 -7.14 -6.30
C PRO A 69 -13.48 -6.90 -7.34
N LYS A 70 -14.72 -7.20 -7.00
CA LYS A 70 -15.89 -7.02 -7.87
C LYS A 70 -16.21 -5.53 -8.08
N CYS A 71 -16.15 -4.74 -7.01
CA CYS A 71 -16.34 -3.29 -7.10
C CYS A 71 -15.31 -2.64 -8.01
N VAL A 72 -14.03 -2.93 -7.81
CA VAL A 72 -12.94 -2.40 -8.65
C VAL A 72 -13.08 -2.88 -10.10
N ALA A 73 -13.45 -4.14 -10.32
CA ALA A 73 -13.73 -4.66 -11.66
C ALA A 73 -14.81 -3.85 -12.38
N LYS A 74 -15.91 -3.55 -11.68
CA LYS A 74 -17.03 -2.72 -12.18
C LYS A 74 -16.56 -1.29 -12.45
N TRP A 75 -15.92 -0.64 -11.49
CA TRP A 75 -15.53 0.77 -11.61
C TRP A 75 -14.46 1.04 -12.67
N LYS A 76 -13.60 0.05 -12.94
CA LYS A 76 -12.52 0.11 -13.95
C LYS A 76 -12.91 -0.54 -15.28
N ASN A 77 -14.15 -1.01 -15.45
CA ASN A 77 -14.61 -1.77 -16.64
C ASN A 77 -13.75 -3.01 -16.93
N LEU A 78 -13.31 -3.70 -15.89
CA LEU A 78 -12.47 -4.91 -15.96
C LEU A 78 -13.24 -6.19 -15.61
N THR A 79 -14.57 -6.16 -15.63
CA THR A 79 -15.44 -7.27 -15.22
C THR A 79 -15.13 -8.58 -15.94
N THR A 80 -14.93 -8.52 -17.26
CA THR A 80 -14.60 -9.72 -18.06
C THR A 80 -13.25 -10.37 -17.68
N LYS A 81 -12.33 -9.59 -17.10
CA LYS A 81 -10.99 -10.05 -16.73
C LYS A 81 -10.94 -10.52 -15.26
N LEU A 82 -11.50 -9.75 -14.34
CA LEU A 82 -11.36 -9.97 -12.89
C LEU A 82 -12.43 -10.90 -12.31
N GLU A 83 -13.68 -10.86 -12.78
CA GLU A 83 -14.77 -11.70 -12.26
C GLU A 83 -14.55 -13.21 -12.44
N LYS A 84 -13.71 -13.59 -13.40
CA LYS A 84 -13.34 -15.00 -13.61
C LYS A 84 -12.26 -15.51 -12.66
N ILE A 85 -11.69 -14.61 -11.86
CA ILE A 85 -10.59 -14.93 -10.96
C ILE A 85 -11.13 -14.90 -9.54
N ASN A 86 -11.10 -16.04 -8.88
CA ASN A 86 -11.35 -16.10 -7.44
C ASN A 86 -10.06 -15.70 -6.72
N PHE A 87 -10.01 -14.46 -6.22
CA PHE A 87 -8.91 -13.97 -5.39
C PHE A 87 -9.09 -14.48 -3.96
N THR A 88 -7.99 -14.93 -3.37
CA THR A 88 -7.94 -15.38 -1.98
C THR A 88 -7.31 -14.33 -1.07
N ASN A 89 -6.59 -13.39 -1.65
CA ASN A 89 -5.90 -12.32 -0.93
C ASN A 89 -6.09 -11.00 -1.67
N VAL A 90 -6.34 -9.93 -0.93
CA VAL A 90 -6.44 -8.57 -1.46
C VAL A 90 -5.50 -7.66 -0.70
N ILE A 91 -4.70 -6.90 -1.42
CA ILE A 91 -3.76 -5.91 -0.88
C ILE A 91 -4.06 -4.55 -1.50
N LEU A 92 -4.22 -3.55 -0.65
CA LEU A 92 -4.39 -2.16 -1.05
C LEU A 92 -3.13 -1.37 -0.65
N ILE A 93 -2.61 -0.56 -1.57
CA ILE A 93 -1.43 0.28 -1.33
C ILE A 93 -1.74 1.69 -1.82
N PHE A 94 -1.85 2.63 -0.88
CA PHE A 94 -2.21 4.02 -1.14
C PHE A 94 -1.29 4.97 -0.38
N ASP A 95 -1.15 6.20 -0.87
CA ASP A 95 -0.42 7.26 -0.18
C ASP A 95 -1.30 7.92 0.90
N TYR A 96 -0.68 8.47 1.93
CA TYR A 96 -1.38 9.15 3.03
C TYR A 96 -2.05 10.46 2.60
N GLU A 97 -1.48 11.15 1.64
CA GLU A 97 -1.97 12.37 0.97
C GLU A 97 -2.65 13.39 1.91
N ARG A 98 -1.94 13.81 2.96
CA ARG A 98 -2.45 14.78 3.94
C ARG A 98 -2.88 16.13 3.33
N GLN A 99 -2.35 16.47 2.17
CA GLN A 99 -2.66 17.69 1.43
C GLN A 99 -3.96 17.61 0.61
N ASP A 100 -4.57 16.43 0.53
CA ASP A 100 -5.83 16.27 -0.21
C ASP A 100 -6.96 17.04 0.48
N PRO A 101 -7.84 17.75 -0.27
CA PRO A 101 -8.99 18.46 0.31
C PRO A 101 -9.94 17.56 1.11
N ASP A 102 -10.03 16.28 0.74
CA ASP A 102 -10.88 15.30 1.41
C ASP A 102 -10.16 14.55 2.54
N PHE A 103 -8.95 15.01 2.91
CA PHE A 103 -8.16 14.37 3.97
C PHE A 103 -8.93 14.30 5.28
N SER A 104 -8.97 13.10 5.85
CA SER A 104 -9.55 12.83 7.16
C SER A 104 -8.82 11.68 7.83
N GLU A 105 -8.22 11.93 9.01
CA GLU A 105 -7.61 10.87 9.81
C GLU A 105 -8.64 9.81 10.23
N THR A 106 -9.88 10.23 10.49
CA THR A 106 -10.98 9.32 10.81
C THR A 106 -11.23 8.36 9.66
N THR A 107 -11.33 8.87 8.42
CA THR A 107 -11.51 8.04 7.22
C THR A 107 -10.38 7.04 7.04
N ILE A 108 -9.13 7.46 7.22
CA ILE A 108 -7.97 6.55 7.15
C ILE A 108 -8.06 5.46 8.21
N CYS A 109 -8.39 5.82 9.45
CA CYS A 109 -8.53 4.85 10.54
C CYS A 109 -9.69 3.86 10.30
N GLU A 110 -10.82 4.32 9.78
CA GLU A 110 -11.94 3.45 9.41
C GLU A 110 -11.56 2.46 8.33
N MET A 111 -10.93 2.95 7.26
CA MET A 111 -10.44 2.12 6.16
C MET A 111 -9.42 1.08 6.65
N GLN A 112 -8.47 1.47 7.52
CA GLN A 112 -7.47 0.53 8.05
C GLN A 112 -8.08 -0.51 9.00
N ARG A 113 -9.12 -0.15 9.76
CA ARG A 113 -9.82 -1.12 10.63
C ARG A 113 -10.60 -2.14 9.83
N TYR A 114 -11.30 -1.68 8.81
CA TYR A 114 -12.08 -2.56 7.94
C TYR A 114 -11.16 -3.45 7.09
N PHE A 115 -10.24 -2.85 6.35
CA PHE A 115 -9.27 -3.59 5.52
C PHE A 115 -8.05 -4.00 6.35
N SER A 116 -8.25 -4.94 7.26
CA SER A 116 -7.24 -5.39 8.23
C SER A 116 -6.82 -6.86 8.09
N ASP A 117 -7.47 -7.63 7.21
CA ASP A 117 -7.17 -9.04 6.95
C ASP A 117 -7.03 -9.31 5.45
N ILE A 118 -5.84 -9.72 5.03
CA ILE A 118 -5.50 -10.01 3.64
C ILE A 118 -6.34 -11.15 3.02
N ASN A 119 -6.82 -12.08 3.84
CA ASN A 119 -7.54 -13.27 3.39
C ASN A 119 -9.06 -13.11 3.45
N ASP A 120 -9.53 -11.99 3.95
CA ASP A 120 -10.96 -11.67 4.08
C ASP A 120 -11.29 -10.47 3.19
N VAL A 121 -11.53 -9.32 3.78
CA VAL A 121 -11.92 -8.10 3.06
C VAL A 121 -10.75 -7.41 2.34
N GLY A 122 -9.52 -7.74 2.73
CA GLY A 122 -8.28 -7.15 2.22
C GLY A 122 -7.45 -6.47 3.30
N GLN A 123 -6.17 -6.19 2.98
CA GLN A 123 -5.24 -5.51 3.86
C GLN A 123 -4.81 -4.18 3.24
N LEU A 124 -5.09 -3.08 3.95
CA LEU A 124 -4.67 -1.74 3.55
C LEU A 124 -3.29 -1.40 4.12
N TYR A 125 -2.40 -0.98 3.22
CA TYR A 125 -1.10 -0.39 3.53
C TYR A 125 -1.09 1.08 3.09
N ILE A 126 -0.64 1.96 3.98
CA ILE A 126 -0.51 3.39 3.71
C ILE A 126 0.96 3.75 3.61
N ASN A 127 1.36 4.30 2.48
CA ASN A 127 2.69 4.87 2.30
C ASN A 127 2.76 6.23 3.01
N TYR A 128 3.73 6.38 3.90
CA TYR A 128 3.91 7.62 4.65
C TYR A 128 5.34 8.13 4.53
N PRO A 129 5.57 9.37 4.17
CA PRO A 129 4.56 10.36 3.70
C PRO A 129 4.06 10.10 2.28
N MET A 130 4.73 9.28 1.49
CA MET A 130 4.39 8.89 0.13
C MET A 130 5.19 7.65 -0.31
N VAL A 131 4.87 7.09 -1.48
CA VAL A 131 5.51 5.87 -2.00
C VAL A 131 7.04 5.98 -2.10
N GLU A 132 7.59 7.15 -2.47
CA GLU A 132 9.04 7.32 -2.60
C GLU A 132 9.80 7.40 -1.27
N SER A 133 9.12 7.42 -0.12
CA SER A 133 9.79 7.54 1.19
C SER A 133 10.79 6.41 1.48
N TYR A 134 10.65 5.24 0.86
CA TYR A 134 11.65 4.17 0.98
C TYR A 134 13.04 4.57 0.42
N LEU A 135 13.12 5.56 -0.48
CA LEU A 135 14.39 6.08 -1.01
C LEU A 135 15.14 6.95 0.00
N ASP A 136 14.47 7.46 1.02
CA ASP A 136 15.05 8.30 2.06
C ASP A 136 15.64 7.50 3.22
N ILE A 137 15.48 6.18 3.20
CA ILE A 137 15.96 5.31 4.26
C ILE A 137 17.45 5.09 4.10
N ASP A 138 18.25 5.58 5.06
CA ASP A 138 19.67 5.29 5.16
C ASP A 138 19.89 3.91 5.78
N LEU A 139 20.43 2.99 4.97
CA LEU A 139 20.71 1.63 5.40
C LEU A 139 21.83 1.52 6.45
N GLU A 140 22.75 2.51 6.52
CA GLU A 140 23.82 2.52 7.49
C GLU A 140 23.33 2.93 8.87
N ASN A 141 22.30 3.78 8.91
CA ASN A 141 21.70 4.33 10.12
C ASN A 141 20.28 3.83 10.39
N ILE A 142 19.84 2.76 9.72
CA ILE A 142 18.46 2.24 9.85
C ILE A 142 18.09 1.82 11.28
N ASP A 143 19.09 1.50 12.10
CA ASP A 143 18.94 1.17 13.51
C ASP A 143 18.85 2.39 14.41
N ASP A 144 19.20 3.56 13.90
CA ASP A 144 19.19 4.78 14.69
C ASP A 144 17.75 5.18 15.04
N TYR A 145 17.59 5.64 16.27
CA TYR A 145 16.31 6.09 16.79
C TYR A 145 15.77 7.30 16.00
N GLU A 146 16.64 8.12 15.44
CA GLU A 146 16.29 9.29 14.64
C GLU A 146 15.46 8.93 13.40
N PHE A 147 15.69 7.77 12.80
CA PHE A 147 14.88 7.26 11.69
C PHE A 147 13.38 7.18 12.03
N ARG A 148 13.04 6.85 13.29
CA ARG A 148 11.65 6.73 13.76
C ARG A 148 10.98 8.05 14.05
N THR A 149 11.77 9.10 14.22
CA THR A 149 11.32 10.46 14.55
C THR A 149 11.39 11.41 13.35
N PHE A 150 11.81 10.89 12.18
CA PHE A 150 11.86 11.67 10.95
C PHE A 150 10.47 12.22 10.62
N SER A 151 10.38 13.53 10.40
CA SER A 151 9.17 14.21 9.97
C SER A 151 9.42 14.94 8.66
N ALA A 152 8.55 14.72 7.67
CA ALA A 152 8.56 15.47 6.42
C ALA A 152 7.63 16.68 6.51
N ASP A 153 8.07 17.81 5.97
CA ASP A 153 7.20 18.98 5.80
C ASP A 153 6.28 18.75 4.58
N PHE A 154 5.02 18.49 4.85
CA PHE A 154 4.00 18.21 3.83
C PHE A 154 3.73 19.38 2.89
N SER A 155 4.04 20.62 3.30
CA SER A 155 3.89 21.79 2.43
C SER A 155 4.86 21.74 1.23
N LYS A 156 5.88 20.89 1.31
CA LYS A 156 6.97 20.76 0.34
C LYS A 156 6.99 19.43 -0.42
N GLY A 157 5.84 18.80 -0.62
CA GLY A 157 5.74 17.46 -1.22
C GLY A 157 6.53 17.29 -2.53
N ASN A 158 6.51 18.26 -3.44
CA ASN A 158 7.29 18.19 -4.68
C ASN A 158 8.81 18.37 -4.44
N GLU A 159 9.19 19.22 -3.47
CA GLU A 159 10.60 19.39 -3.08
C GLU A 159 11.12 18.14 -2.41
N TYR A 160 10.32 17.52 -1.53
CA TYR A 160 10.65 16.23 -0.90
C TYR A 160 10.91 15.16 -1.95
N LYS A 161 10.01 15.01 -2.95
CA LYS A 161 10.21 14.06 -4.07
C LYS A 161 11.51 14.30 -4.82
N ALA A 162 11.89 15.55 -5.02
CA ALA A 162 13.16 15.89 -5.69
C ALA A 162 14.37 15.49 -4.83
N ILE A 163 14.31 15.74 -3.52
CA ILE A 163 15.38 15.39 -2.57
C ILE A 163 15.57 13.86 -2.53
N VAL A 164 14.51 13.09 -2.24
CA VAL A 164 14.62 11.63 -2.09
C VAL A 164 15.01 10.91 -3.38
N ARG A 165 14.62 11.46 -4.55
CA ARG A 165 15.07 10.94 -5.84
C ARG A 165 16.55 11.22 -6.13
N GLY A 166 17.11 12.24 -5.49
CA GLY A 166 18.55 12.54 -5.50
C GLY A 166 19.35 11.61 -4.57
N ASN A 167 18.73 11.06 -3.55
CA ASN A 167 19.33 10.11 -2.62
C ASN A 167 19.37 8.70 -3.26
N LEU A 168 20.49 8.34 -3.84
CA LEU A 168 20.64 7.08 -4.61
C LEU A 168 20.73 5.81 -3.73
N VAL A 169 20.38 5.88 -2.45
CA VAL A 169 20.70 4.83 -1.46
C VAL A 169 19.97 3.50 -1.72
N CYS A 170 18.79 3.50 -2.34
CA CYS A 170 18.02 2.26 -2.50
C CYS A 170 17.41 2.07 -3.91
N ASN A 171 18.16 2.41 -4.95
CA ASN A 171 17.67 2.32 -6.34
C ASN A 171 17.88 0.96 -7.02
N ASP A 172 18.57 0.02 -6.39
CA ASP A 172 18.78 -1.31 -6.93
C ASP A 172 18.15 -2.41 -6.08
N VAL A 173 17.99 -3.57 -6.70
CA VAL A 173 17.36 -4.76 -6.10
C VAL A 173 18.12 -5.25 -4.85
N PHE A 174 19.45 -5.13 -4.84
CA PHE A 174 20.28 -5.60 -3.74
C PHE A 174 20.08 -4.74 -2.49
N CYS A 175 20.16 -3.42 -2.66
CA CYS A 175 19.90 -2.46 -1.58
C CYS A 175 18.46 -2.60 -1.05
N PHE A 176 17.48 -2.72 -1.94
CA PHE A 176 16.08 -2.89 -1.53
C PHE A 176 15.87 -4.18 -0.73
N ARG A 177 16.48 -5.29 -1.13
CA ARG A 177 16.41 -6.57 -0.40
C ARG A 177 17.03 -6.46 0.98
N LYS A 178 18.20 -5.81 1.09
CA LYS A 178 18.88 -5.56 2.37
C LYS A 178 17.99 -4.73 3.31
N LEU A 179 17.38 -3.65 2.79
CA LEU A 179 16.42 -2.83 3.53
C LEU A 179 15.22 -3.64 4.03
N ALA A 180 14.57 -4.38 3.14
CA ALA A 180 13.39 -5.16 3.48
C ALA A 180 13.69 -6.22 4.57
N ASN A 181 14.81 -6.92 4.46
CA ASN A 181 15.22 -7.89 5.46
C ASN A 181 15.46 -7.21 6.82
N ARG A 182 16.10 -6.03 6.83
CA ARG A 182 16.36 -5.30 8.06
C ARG A 182 15.08 -4.78 8.71
N LEU A 183 14.17 -4.27 7.94
CA LEU A 183 12.84 -3.86 8.43
C LEU A 183 12.06 -5.06 9.01
N GLU A 184 12.13 -6.22 8.39
CA GLU A 184 11.51 -7.44 8.91
C GLU A 184 12.08 -7.83 10.27
N GLU A 185 13.41 -7.79 10.44
CA GLU A 185 14.08 -8.04 11.73
C GLU A 185 13.59 -7.05 12.80
N MET A 186 13.55 -5.75 12.48
CA MET A 186 13.08 -4.71 13.40
C MET A 186 11.61 -4.91 13.81
N ILE A 187 10.75 -5.36 12.87
CA ILE A 187 9.35 -5.69 13.16
C ILE A 187 9.26 -6.88 14.11
N ARG A 188 10.01 -7.95 13.86
CA ARG A 188 10.07 -9.14 14.71
C ARG A 188 10.56 -8.79 16.12
N ASP A 189 11.54 -7.93 16.25
CA ASP A 189 12.07 -7.45 17.52
C ASP A 189 11.11 -6.53 18.29
N LYS A 190 9.88 -6.30 17.76
CA LYS A 190 8.88 -5.38 18.31
C LYS A 190 9.39 -3.93 18.43
N ARG A 191 10.46 -3.57 17.77
CA ARG A 191 11.03 -2.22 17.74
C ARG A 191 10.38 -1.32 16.69
N ALA A 192 9.64 -1.92 15.74
CA ALA A 192 8.91 -1.14 14.74
C ALA A 192 7.72 -0.41 15.36
N CYS A 193 7.62 0.86 15.08
CA CYS A 193 6.49 1.68 15.50
C CYS A 193 5.22 1.20 14.77
N LYS A 194 4.24 0.69 15.52
CA LYS A 194 2.87 0.60 14.99
C LYS A 194 2.38 2.04 14.81
N ILE A 195 1.92 2.38 13.62
CA ILE A 195 1.10 3.59 13.44
C ILE A 195 -0.10 3.40 14.37
N LYS A 196 -0.08 4.07 15.51
CA LYS A 196 -1.25 4.10 16.39
C LYS A 196 -2.15 5.16 15.77
N CYS A 197 -3.32 4.76 15.29
CA CYS A 197 -4.43 5.67 15.18
C CYS A 197 -4.64 6.23 16.59
N VAL A 198 -4.28 7.50 16.80
CA VAL A 198 -4.51 8.17 18.07
C VAL A 198 -6.02 8.36 18.14
N SER A 199 -6.63 7.65 19.10
CA SER A 199 -8.04 7.79 19.47
C SER A 199 -8.30 9.14 20.11
#